data_eb219896e1764f7203721e777f33a74b
#
_entry.id   eb219896e1764f7203721e777f33a74b
#
_cell.length_a   1.000
_cell.length_b   1.000
_cell.length_c   1.000
_cell.angle_alpha   90.00
_cell.angle_beta   90.00
_cell.angle_gamma   90.00
#
_symmetry.space_group_name_H-M   'P 1'
#
loop_
_entity.id
_entity.type
_entity.pdbx_description
1 polymer ?
#
loop_
_entity_poly.entity_id
_entity_poly.type
_entity_poly.pdbx_seq_one_letter_code
_entity_poly.pdbx_strand_id
1 'polypeptide(L)'
;MTGILILFEFSLNVPFLYNMPWWRCAIKVGNLELLRISVRGVVQGVGFRPFVYQLATRHNLKGWVCNTSGDVKIEVEGERSALGRFLHDLEAMAPPLARLEDVSVTSLAPQGYSGFEIRHSIAEEGKYQLVSPDIATCKPCLGEVLNPSDRRYRYPFTNCTNCGPRFTIIEDIPYDRPKTTMRGFKMCPQCQHEYEDPMDRRFHAQPNACPVCGPV
;
A
#
# COMPACT_ATOMS: atom_id res chain seq x y z
N MET A 1 42.02 27.16 -28.05
CA MET A 1 42.70 27.99 -27.04
C MET A 1 42.23 27.48 -25.69
N THR A 2 43.03 26.71 -25.22
CA THR A 2 43.81 26.42 -24.01
C THR A 2 42.93 25.86 -22.89
N GLY A 3 42.89 24.52 -22.83
CA GLY A 3 42.42 23.76 -21.67
C GLY A 3 43.51 23.74 -20.60
N ILE A 4 43.09 23.81 -19.34
CA ILE A 4 43.95 23.60 -18.18
C ILE A 4 43.62 22.21 -17.62
N LEU A 5 44.59 21.30 -17.77
CA LEU A 5 44.61 19.98 -17.13
C LEU A 5 45.23 20.18 -15.74
N ILE A 6 44.49 19.93 -14.69
CA ILE A 6 45.06 19.87 -13.33
C ILE A 6 45.28 18.38 -13.00
N LEU A 7 46.55 18.00 -13.04
CA LEU A 7 47.04 16.71 -12.53
C LEU A 7 47.25 16.84 -11.01
N PHE A 8 46.50 16.05 -10.22
CA PHE A 8 46.83 15.83 -8.82
C PHE A 8 47.61 14.49 -8.72
N GLU A 9 48.91 14.63 -8.51
CA GLU A 9 49.75 13.52 -8.07
C GLU A 9 49.49 13.24 -6.59
N PHE A 10 48.96 12.06 -6.27
CA PHE A 10 49.03 11.50 -4.91
C PHE A 10 50.03 10.31 -4.92
N SER A 11 51.21 10.59 -4.40
CA SER A 11 52.21 9.56 -4.06
C SER A 11 51.77 8.91 -2.73
N LEU A 12 51.33 7.65 -2.79
CA LEU A 12 51.22 6.79 -1.61
C LEU A 12 51.93 5.47 -1.92
N ASN A 13 53.12 5.33 -1.31
CA ASN A 13 53.85 4.09 -1.20
C ASN A 13 53.11 3.10 -0.28
N VAL A 14 52.53 2.02 -0.83
CA VAL A 14 52.07 0.87 -0.06
C VAL A 14 52.53 -0.39 -0.79
N PRO A 15 53.33 -1.28 -0.17
CA PRO A 15 53.81 -2.49 -0.82
C PRO A 15 52.79 -3.63 -0.78
N PHE A 16 52.67 -4.30 -1.89
CA PHE A 16 52.24 -5.70 -2.08
C PHE A 16 50.85 -6.14 -1.59
N LEU A 17 49.89 -6.14 -2.51
CA LEU A 17 48.94 -7.23 -2.68
C LEU A 17 48.69 -7.45 -4.18
N TYR A 18 49.43 -8.40 -4.76
CA TYR A 18 49.22 -8.89 -6.11
C TYR A 18 47.98 -9.78 -6.19
N ASN A 19 47.21 -9.64 -7.27
CA ASN A 19 46.15 -10.48 -7.78
C ASN A 19 44.75 -10.38 -7.13
N MET A 20 44.12 -9.24 -7.28
CA MET A 20 42.66 -9.22 -7.56
C MET A 20 42.41 -8.34 -8.76
N PRO A 21 41.69 -8.81 -9.78
CA PRO A 21 41.33 -7.95 -10.91
C PRO A 21 40.38 -6.88 -10.41
N TRP A 22 40.85 -5.64 -10.35
CA TRP A 22 40.13 -4.45 -9.86
C TRP A 22 38.84 -4.13 -10.59
N TRP A 23 38.54 -4.82 -11.72
CA TRP A 23 37.26 -4.76 -12.39
C TRP A 23 36.16 -5.62 -11.70
N ARG A 24 36.46 -6.43 -10.68
CA ARG A 24 35.50 -7.24 -9.91
C ARG A 24 34.92 -6.52 -8.70
N CYS A 25 35.40 -5.35 -8.33
CA CYS A 25 34.86 -4.51 -7.27
C CYS A 25 34.15 -3.28 -7.82
N ALA A 26 33.53 -3.38 -9.00
CA ALA A 26 32.39 -2.52 -9.29
C ALA A 26 31.27 -3.00 -8.39
N ILE A 27 31.25 -2.55 -7.13
CA ILE A 27 30.02 -2.45 -6.36
C ILE A 27 29.07 -1.75 -7.33
N LYS A 28 28.10 -2.49 -7.88
CA LYS A 28 26.90 -1.89 -8.42
C LYS A 28 26.35 -1.07 -7.26
N VAL A 29 26.69 0.20 -7.20
CA VAL A 29 25.90 1.19 -6.48
C VAL A 29 24.57 1.14 -7.22
N GLY A 30 23.70 0.23 -6.80
CA GLY A 30 22.35 0.15 -7.29
C GLY A 30 21.79 1.55 -7.03
N ASN A 31 21.23 2.17 -8.06
CA ASN A 31 20.51 3.44 -7.94
C ASN A 31 19.26 3.20 -7.09
N LEU A 32 19.48 2.97 -5.77
CA LEU A 32 18.41 2.92 -4.79
C LEU A 32 17.91 4.35 -4.59
N GLU A 33 16.66 4.54 -4.83
CA GLU A 33 15.96 5.79 -4.60
C GLU A 33 14.79 5.53 -3.66
N LEU A 34 14.37 6.55 -2.92
CA LEU A 34 13.16 6.56 -2.14
C LEU A 34 12.20 7.60 -2.73
N LEU A 35 11.00 7.19 -3.02
CA LEU A 35 9.92 8.10 -3.39
C LEU A 35 8.90 8.20 -2.27
N ARG A 36 8.54 9.43 -1.92
CA ARG A 36 7.38 9.74 -1.11
C ARG A 36 6.27 10.20 -2.04
N ILE A 37 5.12 9.53 -1.94
CA ILE A 37 3.96 9.74 -2.80
C ILE A 37 2.78 10.10 -1.91
N SER A 38 2.04 11.15 -2.26
CA SER A 38 0.76 11.49 -1.65
C SER A 38 -0.32 11.37 -2.72
N VAL A 39 -1.36 10.60 -2.41
CA VAL A 39 -2.48 10.34 -3.33
C VAL A 39 -3.77 10.87 -2.72
N ARG A 40 -4.44 11.79 -3.43
CA ARG A 40 -5.73 12.34 -3.07
C ARG A 40 -6.83 11.85 -3.99
N GLY A 41 -8.07 11.89 -3.50
CA GLY A 41 -9.25 11.43 -4.22
C GLY A 41 -10.03 10.37 -3.44
N VAL A 42 -10.82 9.54 -4.11
CA VAL A 42 -11.54 8.42 -3.49
C VAL A 42 -10.59 7.22 -3.39
N VAL A 43 -9.79 7.17 -2.32
CA VAL A 43 -8.73 6.15 -2.13
C VAL A 43 -8.81 5.43 -0.78
N GLN A 44 -9.81 5.72 0.05
CA GLN A 44 -10.04 5.00 1.32
C GLN A 44 -11.29 4.12 1.24
N GLY A 45 -11.24 2.94 1.88
CA GLY A 45 -12.34 1.98 1.88
C GLY A 45 -12.57 1.24 0.56
N VAL A 46 -11.76 1.52 -0.46
CA VAL A 46 -11.85 0.96 -1.82
C VAL A 46 -10.74 -0.05 -2.13
N GLY A 47 -10.04 -0.54 -1.11
CA GLY A 47 -8.94 -1.51 -1.28
C GLY A 47 -7.62 -0.91 -1.74
N PHE A 48 -7.44 0.41 -1.65
CA PHE A 48 -6.25 1.07 -2.16
C PHE A 48 -4.97 0.71 -1.39
N ARG A 49 -4.98 0.68 -0.04
CA ARG A 49 -3.83 0.25 0.77
C ARG A 49 -3.41 -1.21 0.47
N PRO A 50 -4.34 -2.20 0.46
CA PRO A 50 -4.05 -3.56 -0.02
C PRO A 50 -3.44 -3.60 -1.42
N PHE A 51 -3.98 -2.84 -2.36
CA PHE A 51 -3.47 -2.75 -3.72
C PHE A 51 -2.03 -2.23 -3.76
N VAL A 52 -1.74 -1.13 -3.05
CA VAL A 52 -0.38 -0.57 -2.95
C VAL A 52 0.60 -1.58 -2.35
N TYR A 53 0.18 -2.30 -1.31
CA TYR A 53 0.99 -3.36 -0.70
C TYR A 53 1.34 -4.47 -1.70
N GLN A 54 0.34 -5.00 -2.40
CA GLN A 54 0.54 -6.03 -3.41
C GLN A 54 1.41 -5.54 -4.57
N LEU A 55 1.21 -4.30 -4.99
CA LEU A 55 1.97 -3.68 -6.07
C LEU A 55 3.45 -3.49 -5.68
N ALA A 56 3.73 -2.96 -4.49
CA ALA A 56 5.08 -2.81 -3.96
C ALA A 56 5.80 -4.17 -3.84
N THR A 57 5.10 -5.18 -3.33
CA THR A 57 5.62 -6.56 -3.25
C THR A 57 5.94 -7.13 -4.63
N ARG A 58 5.06 -6.94 -5.62
CA ARG A 58 5.26 -7.38 -7.01
C ARG A 58 6.51 -6.77 -7.64
N HIS A 59 6.77 -5.50 -7.37
CA HIS A 59 7.94 -4.79 -7.86
C HIS A 59 9.18 -4.92 -6.95
N ASN A 60 9.10 -5.76 -5.90
CA ASN A 60 10.18 -5.97 -4.91
C ASN A 60 10.64 -4.64 -4.27
N LEU A 61 9.70 -3.72 -4.02
CA LEU A 61 9.94 -2.46 -3.34
C LEU A 61 9.73 -2.61 -1.84
N LYS A 62 10.40 -1.77 -1.09
CA LYS A 62 10.31 -1.69 0.37
C LYS A 62 9.72 -0.35 0.78
N GLY A 63 9.19 -0.25 2.01
CA GLY A 63 8.59 0.98 2.50
C GLY A 63 7.27 0.77 3.22
N TRP A 64 6.33 1.68 3.01
CA TRP A 64 5.05 1.62 3.71
C TRP A 64 3.96 2.42 3.00
N VAL A 65 2.71 2.10 3.36
CA VAL A 65 1.53 2.87 3.00
C VAL A 65 0.67 3.14 4.24
N CYS A 66 0.14 4.35 4.38
CA CYS A 66 -0.84 4.68 5.42
C CYS A 66 -1.93 5.64 4.90
N ASN A 67 -3.10 5.59 5.53
CA ASN A 67 -4.12 6.63 5.35
C ASN A 67 -3.84 7.81 6.26
N THR A 68 -4.13 9.01 5.78
CA THR A 68 -4.28 10.19 6.64
C THR A 68 -5.71 10.74 6.54
N SER A 69 -6.01 11.80 7.28
CA SER A 69 -7.32 12.46 7.13
C SER A 69 -7.49 13.18 5.79
N GLY A 70 -6.44 13.36 4.98
CA GLY A 70 -6.49 14.13 3.75
C GLY A 70 -6.01 13.39 2.49
N ASP A 71 -5.21 12.35 2.65
CA ASP A 71 -4.58 11.62 1.55
C ASP A 71 -4.21 10.18 1.94
N VAL A 72 -3.66 9.44 1.00
CA VAL A 72 -2.89 8.22 1.26
C VAL A 72 -1.42 8.54 1.04
N LYS A 73 -0.61 8.35 2.08
CA LYS A 73 0.84 8.51 2.01
C LYS A 73 1.51 7.18 1.76
N ILE A 74 2.46 7.19 0.84
CA ILE A 74 3.23 6.02 0.46
C ILE A 74 4.70 6.40 0.45
N GLU A 75 5.57 5.58 1.02
CA GLU A 75 6.99 5.61 0.74
C GLU A 75 7.40 4.29 0.12
N VAL A 76 8.12 4.38 -1.01
CA VAL A 76 8.65 3.22 -1.73
C VAL A 76 10.12 3.42 -2.02
N GLU A 77 10.91 2.42 -1.64
CA GLU A 77 12.36 2.39 -1.82
C GLU A 77 12.75 1.19 -2.67
N GLY A 78 13.58 1.43 -3.68
CA GLY A 78 14.07 0.38 -4.56
C GLY A 78 14.88 0.91 -5.74
N GLU A 79 15.11 0.06 -6.72
CA GLU A 79 15.78 0.47 -7.95
C GLU A 79 14.89 1.43 -8.77
N ARG A 80 15.50 2.44 -9.37
CA ARG A 80 14.80 3.47 -10.17
C ARG A 80 13.87 2.88 -11.23
N SER A 81 14.28 1.80 -11.89
CA SER A 81 13.47 1.10 -12.89
C SER A 81 12.21 0.46 -12.30
N ALA A 82 12.31 -0.11 -11.09
CA ALA A 82 11.19 -0.70 -10.37
C ALA A 82 10.23 0.38 -9.86
N LEU A 83 10.76 1.50 -9.35
CA LEU A 83 9.98 2.66 -8.94
C LEU A 83 9.20 3.26 -10.11
N GLY A 84 9.81 3.36 -11.31
CA GLY A 84 9.11 3.83 -12.51
C GLY A 84 7.95 2.93 -12.93
N ARG A 85 8.13 1.60 -12.89
CA ARG A 85 7.04 0.65 -13.15
C ARG A 85 5.96 0.74 -12.09
N PHE A 86 6.34 0.85 -10.82
CA PHE A 86 5.39 1.01 -9.73
C PHE A 86 4.50 2.24 -9.91
N LEU A 87 5.08 3.41 -10.25
CA LEU A 87 4.31 4.64 -10.49
C LEU A 87 3.33 4.48 -11.66
N HIS A 88 3.79 3.87 -12.75
CA HIS A 88 2.92 3.58 -13.90
C HIS A 88 1.74 2.69 -13.49
N ASP A 89 2.02 1.58 -12.81
CA ASP A 89 1.01 0.60 -12.42
C ASP A 89 0.09 1.13 -11.31
N LEU A 90 0.57 2.05 -10.47
CA LEU A 90 -0.23 2.70 -9.42
C LEU A 90 -1.45 3.43 -10.02
N GLU A 91 -1.26 4.07 -11.15
CA GLU A 91 -2.33 4.76 -11.87
C GLU A 91 -3.12 3.80 -12.78
N ALA A 92 -2.41 2.98 -13.59
CA ALA A 92 -3.03 2.14 -14.59
C ALA A 92 -3.84 0.97 -14.03
N MET A 93 -3.49 0.46 -12.85
CA MET A 93 -4.09 -0.72 -12.23
C MET A 93 -4.86 -0.40 -10.94
N ALA A 94 -5.15 0.86 -10.67
CA ALA A 94 -5.88 1.26 -9.47
C ALA A 94 -7.19 0.47 -9.31
N PRO A 95 -7.61 0.15 -8.06
CA PRO A 95 -8.86 -0.56 -7.82
C PRO A 95 -10.04 0.12 -8.52
N PRO A 96 -11.04 -0.64 -9.00
CA PRO A 96 -12.13 -0.08 -9.83
C PRO A 96 -12.93 1.06 -9.20
N LEU A 97 -12.94 1.13 -7.87
CA LEU A 97 -13.63 2.16 -7.11
C LEU A 97 -12.72 3.33 -6.72
N ALA A 98 -11.41 3.16 -6.87
CA ALA A 98 -10.47 4.24 -6.59
C ALA A 98 -10.56 5.32 -7.67
N ARG A 99 -10.51 6.57 -7.26
CA ARG A 99 -10.37 7.72 -8.14
C ARG A 99 -9.21 8.55 -7.62
N LEU A 100 -8.15 8.59 -8.39
CA LEU A 100 -6.97 9.37 -8.11
C LEU A 100 -7.19 10.75 -8.72
N GLU A 101 -7.31 11.78 -7.90
CA GLU A 101 -7.52 13.17 -8.34
C GLU A 101 -6.20 13.92 -8.41
N ASP A 102 -5.28 13.62 -7.49
CA ASP A 102 -3.96 14.22 -7.42
C ASP A 102 -2.94 13.20 -6.92
N VAL A 103 -1.80 13.12 -7.60
CA VAL A 103 -0.67 12.26 -7.22
C VAL A 103 0.60 13.11 -7.21
N SER A 104 1.08 13.42 -6.04
CA SER A 104 2.35 14.15 -5.88
C SER A 104 3.48 13.19 -5.49
N VAL A 105 4.64 13.35 -6.12
CA VAL A 105 5.81 12.49 -5.93
C VAL A 105 7.02 13.36 -5.58
N THR A 106 7.73 12.98 -4.52
CA THR A 106 8.97 13.64 -4.08
C THR A 106 10.05 12.59 -3.90
N SER A 107 11.22 12.84 -4.48
CA SER A 107 12.39 11.97 -4.28
C SER A 107 13.09 12.32 -2.97
N LEU A 108 13.48 11.32 -2.21
CA LEU A 108 14.17 11.44 -0.93
C LEU A 108 15.42 10.55 -0.92
N ALA A 109 16.29 10.76 0.07
CA ALA A 109 17.39 9.87 0.32
C ALA A 109 16.86 8.51 0.84
N PRO A 110 17.45 7.37 0.40
CA PRO A 110 17.08 6.04 0.89
C PRO A 110 17.14 5.94 2.42
N GLN A 111 16.18 5.22 3.00
CA GLN A 111 16.06 5.02 4.46
C GLN A 111 16.47 3.61 4.89
N GLY A 112 16.63 2.67 3.94
CA GLY A 112 17.03 1.30 4.24
C GLY A 112 15.90 0.44 4.80
N TYR A 113 14.69 0.58 4.29
CA TYR A 113 13.56 -0.26 4.68
C TYR A 113 13.86 -1.75 4.46
N SER A 114 13.44 -2.61 5.39
CA SER A 114 13.63 -4.07 5.31
C SER A 114 12.55 -4.80 4.51
N GLY A 115 11.33 -4.25 4.49
CA GLY A 115 10.16 -4.81 3.82
C GLY A 115 9.13 -3.73 3.50
N PHE A 116 7.95 -4.14 3.01
CA PHE A 116 6.82 -3.24 2.80
C PHE A 116 5.72 -3.52 3.81
N GLU A 117 5.12 -2.49 4.39
CA GLU A 117 4.11 -2.61 5.44
C GLU A 117 2.92 -1.66 5.25
N ILE A 118 1.76 -2.03 5.79
CA ILE A 118 0.63 -1.12 5.94
C ILE A 118 0.68 -0.56 7.36
N ARG A 119 0.88 0.75 7.49
CA ARG A 119 0.92 1.44 8.78
C ARG A 119 -0.47 1.85 9.23
N HIS A 120 -0.59 2.06 10.54
CA HIS A 120 -1.79 2.66 11.13
C HIS A 120 -2.04 4.03 10.53
N SER A 121 -3.32 4.36 10.38
CA SER A 121 -3.75 5.65 9.85
C SER A 121 -3.40 6.78 10.81
N ILE A 122 -3.07 7.95 10.24
CA ILE A 122 -2.69 9.15 10.97
C ILE A 122 -3.80 10.18 10.81
N ALA A 123 -4.41 10.61 11.94
CA ALA A 123 -5.35 11.71 11.93
C ALA A 123 -4.58 13.04 11.79
N GLU A 124 -4.99 13.87 10.84
CA GLU A 124 -4.46 15.22 10.63
C GLU A 124 -5.59 16.24 10.81
N GLU A 125 -5.41 17.22 11.69
CA GLU A 125 -6.43 18.25 11.94
C GLU A 125 -6.68 19.11 10.69
N GLY A 126 -7.94 19.47 10.47
CA GLY A 126 -8.35 20.35 9.37
C GLY A 126 -8.29 19.72 7.97
N LYS A 127 -7.99 18.44 7.85
CA LYS A 127 -8.03 17.72 6.58
C LYS A 127 -9.18 16.73 6.54
N TYR A 128 -9.83 16.63 5.39
CA TYR A 128 -10.97 15.76 5.14
C TYR A 128 -10.73 14.90 3.93
N GLN A 129 -11.01 13.61 4.06
CA GLN A 129 -11.01 12.64 2.97
C GLN A 129 -12.45 12.38 2.54
N LEU A 130 -12.68 12.38 1.24
CA LEU A 130 -13.96 11.94 0.68
C LEU A 130 -14.11 10.43 0.87
N VAL A 131 -15.21 10.03 1.47
CA VAL A 131 -15.61 8.64 1.57
C VAL A 131 -16.53 8.33 0.41
N SER A 132 -16.24 7.24 -0.32
CA SER A 132 -17.13 6.76 -1.38
C SER A 132 -18.52 6.44 -0.83
N PRO A 133 -19.59 6.80 -1.53
CA PRO A 133 -20.93 6.33 -1.18
C PRO A 133 -21.01 4.79 -1.26
N ASP A 134 -22.03 4.22 -0.62
CA ASP A 134 -22.33 2.81 -0.73
C ASP A 134 -22.59 2.42 -2.19
N ILE A 135 -22.03 1.29 -2.57
CA ILE A 135 -22.29 0.68 -3.88
C ILE A 135 -22.85 -0.73 -3.71
N ALA A 136 -23.37 -1.28 -4.79
CA ALA A 136 -23.91 -2.62 -4.81
C ALA A 136 -22.84 -3.67 -4.44
N THR A 137 -23.29 -4.75 -3.81
CA THR A 137 -22.44 -5.91 -3.51
C THR A 137 -21.78 -6.44 -4.77
N CYS A 138 -20.48 -6.65 -4.76
CA CYS A 138 -19.72 -7.15 -5.89
C CYS A 138 -20.09 -8.60 -6.23
N LYS A 139 -19.89 -9.01 -7.51
CA LYS A 139 -20.25 -10.36 -7.97
C LYS A 139 -19.69 -11.50 -7.11
N PRO A 140 -18.39 -11.50 -6.69
CA PRO A 140 -17.88 -12.53 -5.81
C PRO A 140 -18.61 -12.60 -4.46
N CYS A 141 -18.88 -11.47 -3.80
CA CYS A 141 -19.65 -11.45 -2.56
C CYS A 141 -21.09 -11.90 -2.74
N LEU A 142 -21.73 -11.51 -3.84
CA LEU A 142 -23.08 -11.98 -4.18
C LEU A 142 -23.09 -13.50 -4.38
N GLY A 143 -22.07 -14.05 -5.05
CA GLY A 143 -21.92 -15.50 -5.23
C GLY A 143 -21.83 -16.25 -3.90
N GLU A 144 -21.08 -15.75 -2.91
CA GLU A 144 -21.01 -16.33 -1.55
C GLU A 144 -22.36 -16.27 -0.85
N VAL A 145 -23.05 -15.13 -0.90
CA VAL A 145 -24.36 -14.97 -0.25
C VAL A 145 -25.42 -15.93 -0.83
N LEU A 146 -25.31 -16.27 -2.10
CA LEU A 146 -26.26 -17.16 -2.79
C LEU A 146 -25.83 -18.63 -2.78
N ASN A 147 -24.61 -18.96 -2.41
CA ASN A 147 -24.09 -20.32 -2.40
C ASN A 147 -24.39 -21.03 -1.06
N PRO A 148 -25.26 -22.07 -1.03
CA PRO A 148 -25.57 -22.80 0.20
C PRO A 148 -24.38 -23.45 0.90
N SER A 149 -23.29 -23.71 0.17
CA SER A 149 -22.05 -24.28 0.71
C SER A 149 -21.08 -23.24 1.28
N ASP A 150 -21.35 -21.94 1.11
CA ASP A 150 -20.49 -20.89 1.63
C ASP A 150 -20.84 -20.54 3.08
N ARG A 151 -19.84 -20.23 3.88
CA ARG A 151 -20.02 -19.83 5.28
C ARG A 151 -20.78 -18.50 5.46
N ARG A 152 -20.90 -17.69 4.39
CA ARG A 152 -21.66 -16.45 4.32
C ARG A 152 -22.99 -16.60 3.59
N TYR A 153 -23.45 -17.84 3.38
CA TYR A 153 -24.76 -18.09 2.79
C TYR A 153 -25.86 -17.30 3.52
N ARG A 154 -26.60 -16.50 2.76
CA ARG A 154 -27.67 -15.61 3.29
C ARG A 154 -27.20 -14.56 4.31
N TYR A 155 -25.90 -14.32 4.43
CA TYR A 155 -25.41 -13.27 5.32
C TYR A 155 -25.44 -11.91 4.66
N PRO A 156 -26.35 -10.97 5.05
CA PRO A 156 -26.60 -9.73 4.32
C PRO A 156 -25.47 -8.71 4.45
N PHE A 157 -24.64 -8.82 5.52
CA PHE A 157 -23.51 -7.90 5.77
C PHE A 157 -22.19 -8.35 5.13
N THR A 158 -22.26 -9.28 4.15
CA THR A 158 -21.08 -9.72 3.40
C THR A 158 -20.45 -8.55 2.66
N ASN A 159 -19.15 -8.34 2.87
CA ASN A 159 -18.38 -7.26 2.27
C ASN A 159 -16.94 -7.70 1.95
N CYS A 160 -16.30 -6.99 1.02
CA CYS A 160 -14.87 -7.06 0.73
C CYS A 160 -14.38 -5.69 0.22
N THR A 161 -13.09 -5.55 -0.09
CA THR A 161 -12.54 -4.28 -0.59
C THR A 161 -13.18 -3.82 -1.90
N ASN A 162 -13.60 -4.76 -2.79
CA ASN A 162 -14.28 -4.44 -4.04
C ASN A 162 -15.75 -4.02 -3.87
N CYS A 163 -16.35 -4.21 -2.68
CA CYS A 163 -17.66 -3.67 -2.36
C CYS A 163 -17.59 -2.21 -1.86
N GLY A 164 -16.39 -1.71 -1.64
CA GLY A 164 -16.17 -0.39 -1.08
C GLY A 164 -16.54 -0.26 0.40
N PRO A 165 -16.46 0.95 0.94
CA PRO A 165 -16.88 1.24 2.31
C PRO A 165 -18.40 1.11 2.47
N ARG A 166 -18.85 1.10 3.71
CA ARG A 166 -20.26 1.25 4.08
C ARG A 166 -20.41 2.53 4.85
N PHE A 167 -20.96 3.56 4.22
CA PHE A 167 -21.07 4.90 4.77
C PHE A 167 -21.78 4.90 6.12
N THR A 168 -22.85 4.13 6.23
CA THR A 168 -23.71 4.05 7.43
C THR A 168 -23.01 3.48 8.68
N ILE A 169 -21.89 2.78 8.54
CA ILE A 169 -21.14 2.29 9.69
C ILE A 169 -20.00 3.21 10.12
N ILE A 170 -19.70 4.27 9.36
CA ILE A 170 -18.55 5.15 9.61
C ILE A 170 -18.93 6.14 10.72
N GLU A 171 -18.09 6.23 11.73
CA GLU A 171 -18.24 7.15 12.85
C GLU A 171 -17.23 8.29 12.80
N ASP A 172 -16.04 8.01 12.25
CA ASP A 172 -14.96 9.00 12.14
C ASP A 172 -14.01 8.62 11.00
N ILE A 173 -13.11 9.54 10.63
CA ILE A 173 -12.04 9.38 9.65
C ILE A 173 -10.68 9.46 10.36
N PRO A 174 -9.61 8.84 9.82
CA PRO A 174 -9.55 7.97 8.63
C PRO A 174 -10.41 6.70 8.77
N TYR A 175 -10.86 6.14 7.62
CA TYR A 175 -11.71 4.96 7.58
C TYR A 175 -10.96 3.69 8.02
N ASP A 176 -11.05 3.39 9.29
CA ASP A 176 -10.48 2.20 9.92
C ASP A 176 -11.51 1.54 10.85
N ARG A 177 -11.45 0.22 11.03
CA ARG A 177 -12.43 -0.54 11.82
C ARG A 177 -12.69 0.03 13.23
N PRO A 178 -11.69 0.49 14.00
CA PRO A 178 -11.94 1.12 15.29
C PRO A 178 -12.78 2.40 15.23
N LYS A 179 -12.86 3.04 14.06
CA LYS A 179 -13.65 4.24 13.80
C LYS A 179 -14.95 3.94 13.05
N THR A 180 -15.45 2.73 13.20
CA THR A 180 -16.73 2.27 12.66
C THR A 180 -17.54 1.57 13.72
N THR A 181 -18.85 1.41 13.51
CA THR A 181 -19.70 0.58 14.37
C THR A 181 -19.24 -0.87 14.47
N MET A 182 -18.40 -1.32 13.50
CA MET A 182 -17.83 -2.67 13.50
C MET A 182 -16.78 -2.90 14.60
N ARG A 183 -16.32 -1.85 15.31
CA ARG A 183 -15.42 -2.01 16.47
C ARG A 183 -16.01 -2.90 17.56
N GLY A 184 -17.35 -2.92 17.69
CA GLY A 184 -18.05 -3.76 18.65
C GLY A 184 -18.08 -5.26 18.30
N PHE A 185 -17.70 -5.63 17.06
CA PHE A 185 -17.74 -6.99 16.55
C PHE A 185 -16.33 -7.56 16.40
N LYS A 186 -15.88 -8.35 17.40
CA LYS A 186 -14.58 -9.03 17.35
C LYS A 186 -14.62 -10.12 16.28
N MET A 187 -13.70 -10.04 15.32
CA MET A 187 -13.60 -11.04 14.26
C MET A 187 -13.33 -12.45 14.80
N CYS A 188 -13.97 -13.46 14.23
CA CYS A 188 -13.62 -14.87 14.46
C CYS A 188 -12.26 -15.17 13.76
N PRO A 189 -11.60 -16.31 14.13
CA PRO A 189 -10.28 -16.62 13.55
C PRO A 189 -10.25 -16.64 12.02
N GLN A 190 -11.31 -17.14 11.37
CA GLN A 190 -11.40 -17.16 9.90
C GLN A 190 -11.50 -15.75 9.30
N CYS A 191 -12.34 -14.87 9.87
CA CYS A 191 -12.44 -13.48 9.41
C CYS A 191 -11.16 -12.69 9.71
N GLN A 192 -10.49 -12.98 10.82
CA GLN A 192 -9.21 -12.38 11.16
C GLN A 192 -8.13 -12.78 10.15
N HIS A 193 -8.07 -14.08 9.81
CA HIS A 193 -7.14 -14.57 8.79
C HIS A 193 -7.35 -13.86 7.43
N GLU A 194 -8.61 -13.79 6.94
CA GLU A 194 -8.92 -13.07 5.70
C GLU A 194 -8.55 -11.57 5.77
N TYR A 195 -8.69 -10.97 6.95
CA TYR A 195 -8.37 -9.56 7.15
C TYR A 195 -6.85 -9.30 7.15
N GLU A 196 -6.06 -10.27 7.57
CA GLU A 196 -4.59 -10.19 7.69
C GLU A 196 -3.85 -10.76 6.48
N ASP A 197 -4.49 -11.60 5.66
CA ASP A 197 -3.88 -12.20 4.47
C ASP A 197 -3.82 -11.20 3.30
N PRO A 198 -2.61 -10.76 2.88
CA PRO A 198 -2.45 -9.84 1.75
C PRO A 198 -2.99 -10.37 0.42
N MET A 199 -3.19 -11.68 0.29
CA MET A 199 -3.72 -12.31 -0.92
C MET A 199 -5.24 -12.42 -0.91
N ASP A 200 -5.89 -12.23 0.25
CA ASP A 200 -7.34 -12.28 0.35
C ASP A 200 -7.99 -10.96 -0.09
N ARG A 201 -9.13 -11.05 -0.78
CA ARG A 201 -9.91 -9.87 -1.18
C ARG A 201 -10.56 -9.11 -0.01
N ARG A 202 -10.47 -9.64 1.20
CA ARG A 202 -10.88 -9.01 2.45
C ARG A 202 -9.71 -8.47 3.27
N PHE A 203 -8.51 -8.52 2.71
CA PHE A 203 -7.34 -7.92 3.33
C PHE A 203 -7.62 -6.44 3.65
N HIS A 204 -7.56 -6.09 4.95
CA HIS A 204 -7.92 -4.76 5.46
C HIS A 204 -9.33 -4.26 5.08
N ALA A 205 -10.28 -5.16 4.75
CA ALA A 205 -11.68 -4.78 4.56
C ALA A 205 -12.33 -4.46 5.92
N GLN A 206 -12.51 -3.19 6.24
CA GLN A 206 -12.95 -2.74 7.56
C GLN A 206 -14.29 -3.35 8.02
N PRO A 207 -15.29 -3.59 7.12
CA PRO A 207 -16.55 -4.24 7.48
C PRO A 207 -16.47 -5.77 7.56
N ASN A 208 -15.30 -6.41 7.34
CA ASN A 208 -15.22 -7.87 7.26
C ASN A 208 -15.85 -8.56 8.48
N ALA A 209 -16.79 -9.45 8.19
CA ALA A 209 -17.54 -10.24 9.18
C ALA A 209 -18.19 -11.48 8.53
N CYS A 210 -18.79 -12.34 9.36
CA CYS A 210 -19.62 -13.44 8.95
C CYS A 210 -20.73 -13.65 10.01
N PRO A 211 -21.70 -14.57 9.80
CA PRO A 211 -22.79 -14.82 10.77
C PRO A 211 -22.33 -15.13 12.20
N VAL A 212 -21.10 -15.63 12.36
CA VAL A 212 -20.53 -16.00 13.67
C VAL A 212 -20.02 -14.80 14.46
N CYS A 213 -19.51 -13.77 13.77
CA CYS A 213 -18.77 -12.68 14.41
C CYS A 213 -19.25 -11.27 14.04
N GLY A 214 -20.21 -11.16 13.18
CA GLY A 214 -20.75 -9.86 12.76
C GLY A 214 -22.16 -9.61 13.28
N PRO A 215 -22.79 -8.52 12.84
CA PRO A 215 -24.18 -8.22 13.15
C PRO A 215 -25.13 -9.33 12.61
N VAL A 216 -26.25 -9.51 13.29
CA VAL A 216 -27.30 -10.50 12.98
C VAL A 216 -28.63 -9.77 12.77
#